data_6c489633553abffed01d15e9be66f41a
#
_entry.id   6c489633553abffed01d15e9be66f41a
#
_cell.length_a   1.000
_cell.length_b   1.000
_cell.length_c   1.000
_cell.angle_alpha   90.00
_cell.angle_beta   90.00
_cell.angle_gamma   90.00
#
_symmetry.space_group_name_H-M   'P 1'
#
loop_
_entity.id
_entity.type
_entity.pdbx_description
1 polymer ?
#
loop_
_entity_poly.entity_id
_entity_poly.type
_entity_poly.pdbx_seq_one_letter_code
_entity_poly.pdbx_strand_id
1 'polypeptide(L)'
;MTQPPTSKPQAPRSGQQAAHSHSAHDHGAQGQSLEGALQQAGFYPRLVADVVDDALDGRDCMAHLVHLETHFDRAEVRRHITVLVLTDDMLVIAHVDDQQLDEAGEQIVAQISTESVPVAQIRSVVLSYMYAQPQNYKPSDPVRELTLSIAWSGGQRLDMGPASCGDPQCEADHGYSGTIAQEDIVLRISAEADGLQAVQDAKLFARALRAVNTGSAAPSPHGGPLAPPRPRTGVFGNRLSRGHQR
;
A
#
# COMPACT_ATOMS: atom_id res chain seq x y z
N MET A 1 15.47 62.34 -56.33
CA MET A 1 16.01 61.09 -55.83
C MET A 1 15.84 61.08 -54.35
N THR A 2 14.71 60.51 -53.90
CA THR A 2 14.28 60.54 -52.52
C THR A 2 14.31 59.07 -52.01
N GLN A 3 15.11 58.80 -50.99
CA GLN A 3 15.16 57.50 -50.34
C GLN A 3 13.95 57.31 -49.42
N PRO A 4 13.39 56.07 -49.34
CA PRO A 4 12.34 55.78 -48.38
C PRO A 4 12.94 55.37 -47.01
N PRO A 5 12.17 55.54 -45.91
CA PRO A 5 12.68 55.29 -44.56
C PRO A 5 12.70 53.80 -44.24
N THR A 6 13.76 53.37 -43.59
CA THR A 6 13.94 52.03 -43.05
C THR A 6 13.06 51.78 -41.85
N SER A 7 12.17 50.79 -41.95
CA SER A 7 11.37 50.26 -40.85
C SER A 7 12.22 49.33 -39.95
N LYS A 8 12.22 49.61 -38.63
CA LYS A 8 12.81 48.76 -37.59
C LYS A 8 12.01 47.44 -37.42
N PRO A 9 12.67 46.29 -37.21
CA PRO A 9 11.97 45.09 -36.85
C PRO A 9 11.48 45.16 -35.41
N GLN A 10 10.20 44.87 -35.21
CA GLN A 10 9.56 44.67 -33.89
C GLN A 10 9.97 43.31 -33.32
N ALA A 11 10.46 43.29 -32.07
CA ALA A 11 10.78 42.08 -31.31
C ALA A 11 9.50 41.27 -30.97
N PRO A 12 9.54 39.94 -30.94
CA PRO A 12 8.38 39.14 -30.56
C PRO A 12 8.13 39.27 -29.06
N ARG A 13 6.86 39.47 -28.72
CA ARG A 13 6.36 39.46 -27.33
C ARG A 13 6.53 38.04 -26.76
N SER A 14 7.34 37.93 -25.71
CA SER A 14 7.45 36.75 -24.87
C SER A 14 6.07 36.46 -24.23
N GLY A 15 5.45 35.36 -24.68
CA GLY A 15 4.32 34.75 -23.99
C GLY A 15 4.81 34.22 -22.65
N GLN A 16 4.29 34.75 -21.56
CA GLN A 16 4.41 34.15 -20.24
C GLN A 16 3.62 32.86 -20.24
N GLN A 17 4.34 31.74 -20.33
CA GLN A 17 3.81 30.46 -19.91
C GLN A 17 3.67 30.51 -18.39
N ALA A 18 2.41 30.47 -17.95
CA ALA A 18 2.10 30.24 -16.55
C ALA A 18 2.59 28.83 -16.18
N ALA A 19 3.71 28.78 -15.48
CA ALA A 19 4.12 27.59 -14.78
C ALA A 19 3.09 27.34 -13.67
N HIS A 20 2.25 26.34 -13.87
CA HIS A 20 1.45 25.78 -12.77
C HIS A 20 2.43 25.11 -11.82
N SER A 21 2.85 25.85 -10.80
CA SER A 21 3.53 25.27 -9.64
C SER A 21 2.51 24.44 -8.88
N HIS A 22 2.49 23.14 -9.10
CA HIS A 22 1.83 22.19 -8.22
C HIS A 22 2.59 22.23 -6.89
N SER A 23 2.02 22.91 -5.92
CA SER A 23 2.47 22.84 -4.54
C SER A 23 2.07 21.45 -4.04
N ALA A 24 3.01 20.53 -4.08
CA ALA A 24 2.88 19.24 -3.39
C ALA A 24 2.73 19.52 -1.89
N HIS A 25 1.50 19.51 -1.39
CA HIS A 25 1.20 19.42 0.03
C HIS A 25 1.29 17.96 0.45
N ASP A 26 2.53 17.45 0.51
CA ASP A 26 2.81 16.13 1.05
C ASP A 26 2.94 16.24 2.57
N HIS A 27 1.86 15.98 3.28
CA HIS A 27 1.82 15.87 4.74
C HIS A 27 1.51 14.43 5.16
N GLY A 28 2.17 13.45 4.52
CA GLY A 28 2.14 12.07 4.97
C GLY A 28 2.76 11.93 6.38
N ALA A 29 2.17 11.09 7.23
CA ALA A 29 2.72 10.71 8.55
C ALA A 29 4.09 9.98 8.45
N GLN A 30 4.61 9.80 7.26
CA GLN A 30 5.91 9.27 6.88
C GLN A 30 6.85 10.46 6.63
N GLY A 31 8.05 10.42 7.19
CA GLY A 31 9.01 11.52 7.06
C GLY A 31 9.59 11.72 5.67
N GLN A 32 9.19 10.94 4.66
CA GLN A 32 9.62 10.99 3.28
C GLN A 32 8.41 11.22 2.36
N SER A 33 8.58 12.01 1.29
CA SER A 33 7.54 12.20 0.29
C SER A 33 7.36 10.96 -0.61
N LEU A 34 6.18 10.82 -1.24
CA LEU A 34 5.94 9.76 -2.23
C LEU A 34 6.99 9.83 -3.35
N GLU A 35 7.26 11.02 -3.88
CA GLU A 35 8.29 11.22 -4.89
C GLU A 35 9.67 10.76 -4.40
N GLY A 36 10.04 11.11 -3.16
CA GLY A 36 11.28 10.66 -2.54
C GLY A 36 11.36 9.14 -2.41
N ALA A 37 10.27 8.49 -2.03
CA ALA A 37 10.19 7.02 -1.93
C ALA A 37 10.33 6.35 -3.31
N LEU A 38 9.69 6.90 -4.36
CA LEU A 38 9.84 6.42 -5.73
C LEU A 38 11.27 6.61 -6.26
N GLN A 39 11.91 7.74 -5.97
CA GLN A 39 13.30 8.00 -6.33
C GLN A 39 14.26 7.02 -5.64
N GLN A 40 14.00 6.71 -4.36
CA GLN A 40 14.80 5.74 -3.62
C GLN A 40 14.64 4.32 -4.17
N ALA A 41 13.44 3.93 -4.57
CA ALA A 41 13.19 2.64 -5.23
C ALA A 41 13.94 2.52 -6.57
N GLY A 42 14.17 3.64 -7.27
CA GLY A 42 14.99 3.70 -8.47
C GLY A 42 14.44 2.96 -9.69
N PHE A 43 13.16 2.60 -9.68
CA PHE A 43 12.49 1.84 -10.73
C PHE A 43 11.50 2.73 -11.49
N TYR A 44 11.95 3.32 -12.59
CA TYR A 44 11.19 4.25 -13.43
C TYR A 44 10.46 5.37 -12.65
N PRO A 45 11.12 6.07 -11.71
CA PRO A 45 10.43 6.88 -10.69
C PRO A 45 9.54 7.98 -11.28
N ARG A 46 9.95 8.62 -12.38
CA ARG A 46 9.14 9.66 -13.03
C ARG A 46 7.91 9.08 -13.71
N LEU A 47 8.08 7.98 -14.46
CA LEU A 47 6.97 7.30 -15.12
C LEU A 47 5.94 6.81 -14.09
N VAL A 48 6.42 6.21 -12.99
CA VAL A 48 5.53 5.72 -11.91
C VAL A 48 4.83 6.88 -11.23
N ALA A 49 5.53 7.99 -10.96
CA ALA A 49 4.93 9.18 -10.38
C ALA A 49 3.81 9.75 -11.27
N ASP A 50 4.05 9.91 -12.57
CA ASP A 50 3.07 10.44 -13.52
C ASP A 50 1.80 9.56 -13.58
N VAL A 51 1.95 8.23 -13.59
CA VAL A 51 0.81 7.30 -13.64
C VAL A 51 0.05 7.27 -12.31
N VAL A 52 0.75 7.37 -11.18
CA VAL A 52 0.11 7.43 -9.85
C VAL A 52 -0.64 8.74 -9.68
N ASP A 53 -0.07 9.87 -10.14
CA ASP A 53 -0.73 11.19 -10.10
C ASP A 53 -2.01 11.21 -10.94
N ASP A 54 -1.97 10.61 -12.14
CA ASP A 54 -3.16 10.42 -12.98
C ASP A 54 -4.25 9.59 -12.26
N ALA A 55 -3.85 8.51 -11.58
CA ALA A 55 -4.77 7.66 -10.84
C ALA A 55 -5.33 8.32 -9.57
N LEU A 56 -4.61 9.26 -8.97
CA LEU A 56 -5.06 10.05 -7.83
C LEU A 56 -6.14 11.08 -8.21
N ASP A 57 -6.16 11.53 -9.46
CA ASP A 57 -7.17 12.49 -9.98
C ASP A 57 -7.31 13.70 -9.07
N GLY A 58 -6.17 14.30 -8.68
CA GLY A 58 -6.11 15.51 -7.84
C GLY A 58 -6.39 15.30 -6.35
N ARG A 59 -6.46 14.05 -5.87
CA ARG A 59 -6.59 13.74 -4.45
C ARG A 59 -5.26 13.89 -3.72
N ASP A 60 -5.32 14.32 -2.46
CA ASP A 60 -4.14 14.44 -1.61
C ASP A 60 -3.66 13.07 -1.09
N CYS A 61 -2.36 12.84 -1.12
CA CYS A 61 -1.72 11.67 -0.52
C CYS A 61 -1.65 11.83 1.01
N MET A 62 -2.39 11.00 1.75
CA MET A 62 -2.33 10.97 3.21
C MET A 62 -1.23 10.04 3.75
N ALA A 63 -1.02 8.93 3.07
CA ALA A 63 0.04 7.96 3.38
C ALA A 63 0.36 7.15 2.12
N HIS A 64 1.59 6.66 2.03
CA HIS A 64 2.01 5.81 0.93
C HIS A 64 2.92 4.68 1.41
N LEU A 65 3.04 3.64 0.58
CA LEU A 65 4.00 2.56 0.75
C LEU A 65 4.52 2.16 -0.63
N VAL A 66 5.83 2.20 -0.80
CA VAL A 66 6.51 1.76 -2.03
C VAL A 66 7.30 0.50 -1.68
N HIS A 67 7.01 -0.60 -2.38
CA HIS A 67 7.67 -1.88 -2.15
C HIS A 67 8.21 -2.43 -3.47
N LEU A 68 9.53 -2.66 -3.52
CA LEU A 68 10.23 -3.20 -4.68
C LEU A 68 10.58 -4.67 -4.40
N GLU A 69 10.14 -5.54 -5.29
CA GLU A 69 10.49 -6.96 -5.27
C GLU A 69 11.37 -7.30 -6.46
N THR A 70 12.39 -8.13 -6.23
CA THR A 70 13.26 -8.63 -7.30
C THR A 70 13.14 -10.14 -7.35
N HIS A 71 12.66 -10.67 -8.46
CA HIS A 71 12.54 -12.09 -8.71
C HIS A 71 13.66 -12.55 -9.62
N PHE A 72 14.39 -13.57 -9.16
CA PHE A 72 15.43 -14.21 -9.96
C PHE A 72 14.87 -15.50 -10.55
N ASP A 73 14.62 -15.50 -11.85
CA ASP A 73 14.38 -16.74 -12.59
C ASP A 73 15.66 -17.16 -13.31
N ARG A 74 15.75 -18.41 -13.76
CA ARG A 74 16.99 -19.05 -14.26
C ARG A 74 17.76 -18.26 -15.32
N ALA A 75 17.09 -17.35 -16.03
CA ALA A 75 17.67 -16.57 -17.12
C ALA A 75 17.40 -15.06 -17.01
N GLU A 76 16.52 -14.62 -16.12
CA GLU A 76 16.06 -13.23 -16.09
C GLU A 76 15.97 -12.71 -14.66
N VAL A 77 16.30 -11.43 -14.50
CA VAL A 77 16.01 -10.66 -13.28
C VAL A 77 14.77 -9.84 -13.58
N ARG A 78 13.67 -10.15 -12.94
CA ARG A 78 12.42 -9.40 -13.04
C ARG A 78 12.25 -8.53 -11.82
N ARG A 79 11.95 -7.27 -12.04
CA ARG A 79 11.66 -6.31 -10.98
C ARG A 79 10.18 -5.98 -11.02
N HIS A 80 9.58 -6.00 -9.85
CA HIS A 80 8.20 -5.63 -9.63
C HIS A 80 8.14 -4.57 -8.54
N ILE A 81 7.43 -3.47 -8.79
CA ILE A 81 7.18 -2.48 -7.75
C ILE A 81 5.68 -2.35 -7.51
N THR A 82 5.31 -2.41 -6.24
CA THR A 82 3.96 -2.10 -5.78
C THR A 82 3.99 -0.74 -5.07
N VAL A 83 3.13 0.16 -5.52
CA VAL A 83 2.92 1.46 -4.89
C VAL A 83 1.50 1.52 -4.35
N LEU A 84 1.37 1.75 -3.05
CA LEU A 84 0.10 1.97 -2.39
C LEU A 84 0.02 3.44 -1.97
N VAL A 85 -1.05 4.13 -2.36
CA VAL A 85 -1.31 5.52 -1.93
C VAL A 85 -2.70 5.59 -1.32
N LEU A 86 -2.74 6.06 -0.08
CA LEU A 86 -3.97 6.27 0.66
C LEU A 86 -4.39 7.74 0.57
N THR A 87 -5.63 7.97 0.19
CA THR A 87 -6.33 9.26 0.29
C THR A 87 -7.37 9.20 1.42
N ASP A 88 -8.18 10.21 1.58
CA ASP A 88 -9.28 10.24 2.56
C ASP A 88 -10.41 9.25 2.24
N ASP A 89 -10.61 8.90 0.97
CA ASP A 89 -11.70 8.06 0.48
C ASP A 89 -11.26 6.82 -0.32
N MET A 90 -10.01 6.80 -0.83
CA MET A 90 -9.53 5.78 -1.76
C MET A 90 -8.17 5.18 -1.31
N LEU A 91 -7.97 3.92 -1.65
CA LEU A 91 -6.66 3.28 -1.76
C LEU A 91 -6.34 3.13 -3.24
N VAL A 92 -5.32 3.85 -3.72
CA VAL A 92 -4.78 3.70 -5.07
C VAL A 92 -3.62 2.73 -5.02
N ILE A 93 -3.64 1.75 -5.92
CA ILE A 93 -2.63 0.70 -6.05
C ILE A 93 -2.04 0.80 -7.45
N ALA A 94 -0.71 0.82 -7.56
CA ALA A 94 -0.04 0.68 -8.84
C ALA A 94 0.95 -0.48 -8.78
N HIS A 95 0.88 -1.34 -9.80
CA HIS A 95 1.85 -2.41 -10.04
C HIS A 95 2.63 -2.09 -11.30
N VAL A 96 3.93 -2.19 -11.22
CA VAL A 96 4.83 -1.91 -12.35
C VAL A 96 5.78 -3.08 -12.53
N ASP A 97 5.77 -3.62 -13.73
CA ASP A 97 6.64 -4.70 -14.17
C ASP A 97 7.44 -4.27 -15.39
N ASP A 98 8.69 -4.70 -15.49
CA ASP A 98 9.42 -4.61 -16.75
C ASP A 98 9.37 -5.97 -17.48
N GLN A 99 9.24 -5.90 -18.79
CA GLN A 99 9.22 -7.05 -19.68
C GLN A 99 10.19 -6.84 -20.83
N GLN A 100 10.99 -7.86 -21.12
CA GLN A 100 11.79 -7.91 -22.33
C GLN A 100 10.93 -8.48 -23.45
N LEU A 101 10.85 -7.77 -24.58
CA LEU A 101 10.09 -8.21 -25.76
C LEU A 101 10.96 -8.99 -26.77
N ASP A 102 12.27 -9.00 -26.62
CA ASP A 102 13.21 -9.67 -27.51
C ASP A 102 14.26 -10.47 -26.73
N GLU A 103 14.82 -11.50 -27.36
CA GLU A 103 15.87 -12.34 -26.76
C GLU A 103 17.18 -11.57 -26.50
N ALA A 104 17.41 -10.46 -27.20
CA ALA A 104 18.62 -9.63 -27.05
C ALA A 104 18.51 -8.67 -25.85
N GLY A 105 17.31 -8.48 -25.29
CA GLY A 105 17.08 -7.53 -24.19
C GLY A 105 17.16 -6.07 -24.59
N GLU A 106 17.05 -5.78 -25.89
CA GLU A 106 17.12 -4.41 -26.42
C GLU A 106 15.79 -3.67 -26.34
N GLN A 107 14.66 -4.42 -26.32
CA GLN A 107 13.32 -3.86 -26.22
C GLN A 107 12.73 -4.17 -24.84
N ILE A 108 12.85 -3.19 -23.96
CA ILE A 108 12.23 -3.25 -22.62
C ILE A 108 10.99 -2.39 -22.63
N VAL A 109 9.88 -2.94 -22.15
CA VAL A 109 8.63 -2.21 -21.88
C VAL A 109 8.30 -2.28 -20.39
N ALA A 110 7.78 -1.18 -19.85
CA ALA A 110 7.18 -1.17 -18.53
C ALA A 110 5.67 -1.33 -18.67
N GLN A 111 5.13 -2.36 -18.06
CA GLN A 111 3.69 -2.54 -17.91
C GLN A 111 3.28 -1.98 -16.56
N ILE A 112 2.33 -1.04 -16.56
CA ILE A 112 1.81 -0.43 -15.33
C ILE A 112 0.30 -0.67 -15.30
N SER A 113 -0.19 -1.19 -14.19
CA SER A 113 -1.60 -1.29 -13.89
C SER A 113 -1.93 -0.50 -12.65
N THR A 114 -3.04 0.22 -12.66
CA THR A 114 -3.56 0.95 -11.49
C THR A 114 -4.95 0.45 -11.13
N GLU A 115 -5.21 0.34 -9.84
CA GLU A 115 -6.53 0.05 -9.29
C GLU A 115 -6.85 1.08 -8.20
N SER A 116 -8.07 1.62 -8.23
CA SER A 116 -8.57 2.56 -7.22
C SER A 116 -9.69 1.90 -6.44
N VAL A 117 -9.47 1.66 -5.16
CA VAL A 117 -10.38 0.95 -4.26
C VAL A 117 -10.95 1.94 -3.24
N PRO A 118 -12.28 2.15 -3.17
CA PRO A 118 -12.89 2.93 -2.11
C PRO A 118 -12.51 2.34 -0.73
N VAL A 119 -12.02 3.17 0.19
CA VAL A 119 -11.61 2.70 1.52
C VAL A 119 -12.75 1.97 2.24
N ALA A 120 -14.00 2.41 2.02
CA ALA A 120 -15.18 1.74 2.58
C ALA A 120 -15.40 0.30 2.09
N GLN A 121 -14.76 -0.12 0.99
CA GLN A 121 -14.82 -1.49 0.48
C GLN A 121 -13.72 -2.38 1.07
N ILE A 122 -12.72 -1.81 1.73
CA ILE A 122 -11.66 -2.59 2.36
C ILE A 122 -12.24 -3.37 3.55
N ARG A 123 -12.16 -4.68 3.47
CA ARG A 123 -12.75 -5.62 4.43
C ARG A 123 -11.78 -6.03 5.51
N SER A 124 -10.50 -6.14 5.17
CA SER A 124 -9.47 -6.64 6.05
C SER A 124 -8.13 -5.97 5.78
N VAL A 125 -7.42 -5.63 6.86
CA VAL A 125 -6.02 -5.18 6.86
C VAL A 125 -5.29 -6.01 7.91
N VAL A 126 -4.49 -6.96 7.47
CA VAL A 126 -3.77 -7.89 8.34
C VAL A 126 -2.29 -7.54 8.35
N LEU A 127 -1.70 -7.52 9.53
CA LEU A 127 -0.25 -7.48 9.73
C LEU A 127 0.17 -8.75 10.45
N SER A 128 1.01 -9.54 9.79
CA SER A 128 1.66 -10.71 10.38
C SER A 128 3.12 -10.38 10.66
N TYR A 129 3.59 -10.76 11.84
CA TYR A 129 4.94 -10.43 12.32
C TYR A 129 5.75 -11.69 12.56
N MET A 130 6.98 -11.70 12.08
CA MET A 130 7.95 -12.74 12.39
C MET A 130 9.06 -12.17 13.26
N TYR A 131 9.30 -12.79 14.40
CA TYR A 131 10.39 -12.47 15.33
C TYR A 131 11.37 -13.63 15.42
N ALA A 132 12.66 -13.34 15.53
CA ALA A 132 13.66 -14.33 15.84
C ALA A 132 13.64 -14.66 17.35
N GLN A 133 13.88 -15.93 17.70
CA GLN A 133 14.05 -16.38 19.08
C GLN A 133 12.98 -15.86 20.07
N PRO A 134 11.68 -16.15 19.84
CA PRO A 134 10.58 -15.58 20.64
C PRO A 134 10.67 -15.91 22.14
N GLN A 135 11.36 -17.00 22.49
CA GLN A 135 11.63 -17.38 23.90
C GLN A 135 12.52 -16.37 24.64
N ASN A 136 13.30 -15.56 23.91
CA ASN A 136 14.19 -14.55 24.48
C ASN A 136 13.73 -13.12 24.16
N TYR A 137 12.47 -12.96 23.71
CA TYR A 137 11.94 -11.69 23.23
C TYR A 137 12.06 -10.55 24.22
N LYS A 138 12.48 -9.40 23.73
CA LYS A 138 12.48 -8.11 24.41
C LYS A 138 11.67 -7.11 23.59
N PRO A 139 11.00 -6.12 24.24
CA PRO A 139 10.24 -5.09 23.53
C PRO A 139 11.04 -4.27 22.51
N SER A 140 12.38 -4.25 22.65
CA SER A 140 13.30 -3.58 21.73
C SER A 140 13.69 -4.43 20.51
N ASP A 141 13.31 -5.72 20.48
CA ASP A 141 13.73 -6.60 19.41
C ASP A 141 13.03 -6.20 18.10
N PRO A 142 13.78 -6.12 16.99
CA PRO A 142 13.21 -5.75 15.71
C PRO A 142 12.32 -6.88 15.16
N VAL A 143 11.31 -6.50 14.41
CA VAL A 143 10.57 -7.43 13.56
C VAL A 143 11.51 -7.89 12.45
N ARG A 144 11.65 -9.20 12.28
CA ARG A 144 12.48 -9.77 11.21
C ARG A 144 11.79 -9.69 9.86
N GLU A 145 10.51 -10.00 9.83
CA GLU A 145 9.67 -9.97 8.62
C GLU A 145 8.27 -9.49 8.99
N LEU A 146 7.70 -8.67 8.15
CA LEU A 146 6.34 -8.18 8.23
C LEU A 146 5.61 -8.57 6.94
N THR A 147 4.44 -9.21 7.06
CA THR A 147 3.52 -9.38 5.93
C THR A 147 2.34 -8.45 6.13
N LEU A 148 2.09 -7.60 5.14
CA LEU A 148 0.89 -6.77 5.04
C LEU A 148 -0.05 -7.39 4.02
N SER A 149 -1.26 -7.78 4.45
CA SER A 149 -2.32 -8.27 3.58
C SER A 149 -3.53 -7.33 3.64
N ILE A 150 -4.06 -6.98 2.49
CA ILE A 150 -5.24 -6.13 2.33
C ILE A 150 -6.24 -6.87 1.45
N ALA A 151 -7.53 -6.86 1.84
CA ALA A 151 -8.60 -7.52 1.09
C ALA A 151 -9.80 -6.61 0.91
N TRP A 152 -10.38 -6.59 -0.30
CA TRP A 152 -11.57 -5.78 -0.67
C TRP A 152 -12.52 -6.49 -1.63
N SER A 153 -12.05 -7.19 -2.66
CA SER A 153 -12.90 -7.74 -3.73
C SER A 153 -13.85 -8.83 -3.24
N GLY A 154 -13.51 -9.51 -2.16
CA GLY A 154 -14.20 -10.70 -1.70
C GLY A 154 -13.97 -11.91 -2.61
N GLY A 155 -13.06 -11.79 -3.56
CA GLY A 155 -12.47 -12.90 -4.28
C GLY A 155 -11.71 -13.81 -3.31
N GLN A 156 -11.49 -15.05 -3.72
CA GLN A 156 -10.71 -16.00 -2.94
C GLN A 156 -9.58 -16.50 -3.82
N ARG A 157 -8.35 -16.34 -3.33
CA ARG A 157 -7.22 -17.05 -3.90
C ARG A 157 -7.23 -18.47 -3.40
N LEU A 158 -7.24 -19.43 -4.32
CA LEU A 158 -7.24 -20.84 -4.04
C LEU A 158 -5.88 -21.43 -4.47
N ASP A 159 -5.04 -21.77 -3.51
CA ASP A 159 -3.79 -22.48 -3.75
C ASP A 159 -4.01 -23.97 -3.45
N MET A 160 -4.09 -24.77 -4.50
CA MET A 160 -4.36 -26.21 -4.37
C MET A 160 -3.27 -27.04 -5.05
N GLY A 161 -2.92 -28.15 -4.41
CA GLY A 161 -2.05 -29.17 -4.96
C GLY A 161 -2.62 -30.57 -4.77
N PRO A 162 -2.13 -31.57 -5.51
CA PRO A 162 -2.52 -32.95 -5.27
C PRO A 162 -2.26 -33.35 -3.82
N ALA A 163 -3.27 -33.93 -3.18
CA ALA A 163 -3.11 -34.49 -1.83
C ALA A 163 -2.39 -35.85 -1.90
N SER A 164 -1.63 -36.18 -0.86
CA SER A 164 -0.97 -37.49 -0.72
C SER A 164 -1.08 -37.99 0.71
N CYS A 165 -1.12 -39.28 0.89
CA CYS A 165 -1.17 -39.92 2.21
C CYS A 165 0.21 -40.28 2.81
N GLY A 166 1.30 -39.93 2.15
CA GLY A 166 2.65 -40.29 2.61
C GLY A 166 3.05 -41.78 2.41
N ASP A 167 2.16 -42.60 1.89
CA ASP A 167 2.47 -43.95 1.48
C ASP A 167 2.96 -43.95 0.02
N PRO A 168 4.24 -44.24 -0.25
CA PRO A 168 4.79 -44.21 -1.61
C PRO A 168 4.23 -45.29 -2.54
N GLN A 169 3.49 -46.28 -2.02
CA GLN A 169 2.83 -47.34 -2.81
C GLN A 169 1.32 -47.15 -2.93
N CYS A 170 0.78 -46.02 -2.45
CA CYS A 170 -0.65 -45.74 -2.55
C CYS A 170 -1.01 -45.23 -3.96
N GLU A 171 -1.83 -45.98 -4.67
CA GLU A 171 -2.37 -45.60 -6.00
C GLU A 171 -3.75 -44.95 -5.93
N ALA A 172 -4.27 -44.68 -4.72
CA ALA A 172 -5.55 -44.03 -4.57
C ALA A 172 -5.50 -42.55 -4.98
N ASP A 173 -6.55 -42.08 -5.63
CA ASP A 173 -6.75 -40.62 -5.84
C ASP A 173 -7.13 -39.98 -4.51
N HIS A 174 -6.26 -39.11 -3.97
CA HIS A 174 -6.50 -38.37 -2.73
C HIS A 174 -7.14 -37.01 -2.98
N GLY A 175 -7.47 -36.69 -4.23
CA GLY A 175 -8.01 -35.39 -4.62
C GLY A 175 -6.98 -34.26 -4.46
N TYR A 176 -7.44 -33.09 -4.02
CA TYR A 176 -6.62 -31.92 -3.84
C TYR A 176 -6.74 -31.39 -2.41
N SER A 177 -5.64 -30.88 -1.89
CA SER A 177 -5.62 -30.10 -0.65
C SER A 177 -5.00 -28.74 -0.89
N GLY A 178 -5.43 -27.72 -0.13
CA GLY A 178 -4.90 -26.40 -0.33
C GLY A 178 -5.42 -25.41 0.68
N THR A 179 -5.09 -24.15 0.45
CA THR A 179 -5.52 -23.02 1.26
C THR A 179 -6.37 -22.06 0.46
N ILE A 180 -7.35 -21.46 1.12
CA ILE A 180 -8.17 -20.39 0.58
C ILE A 180 -7.77 -19.14 1.33
N ALA A 181 -7.32 -18.11 0.62
CA ALA A 181 -7.01 -16.80 1.17
C ALA A 181 -7.95 -15.76 0.58
N GLN A 182 -8.47 -14.87 1.43
CA GLN A 182 -9.23 -13.68 1.02
C GLN A 182 -8.29 -12.48 1.10
N GLU A 183 -7.40 -12.38 0.11
CA GLU A 183 -6.37 -11.35 0.06
C GLU A 183 -6.23 -10.89 -1.38
N ASP A 184 -6.33 -9.57 -1.58
CA ASP A 184 -6.14 -8.99 -2.92
C ASP A 184 -4.71 -8.48 -3.08
N ILE A 185 -4.07 -8.03 -1.98
CA ILE A 185 -2.64 -7.68 -1.93
C ILE A 185 -1.97 -8.36 -0.75
N VAL A 186 -0.76 -8.88 -0.98
CA VAL A 186 0.13 -9.43 0.05
C VAL A 186 1.54 -8.92 -0.22
N LEU A 187 2.06 -8.11 0.69
CA LEU A 187 3.44 -7.60 0.64
C LEU A 187 4.25 -8.21 1.78
N ARG A 188 5.39 -8.83 1.45
CA ARG A 188 6.34 -9.40 2.42
C ARG A 188 7.55 -8.49 2.50
N ILE A 189 7.72 -7.85 3.65
CA ILE A 189 8.78 -6.88 3.91
C ILE A 189 9.76 -7.47 4.91
N SER A 190 11.00 -7.70 4.47
CA SER A 190 12.08 -8.27 5.29
C SER A 190 12.99 -7.17 5.81
N ALA A 191 13.23 -7.16 7.12
CA ALA A 191 14.18 -6.21 7.71
C ALA A 191 15.61 -6.41 7.20
N GLU A 192 15.94 -7.63 6.75
CA GLU A 192 17.27 -7.98 6.22
C GLU A 192 17.43 -7.56 4.75
N ALA A 193 16.40 -7.74 3.94
CA ALA A 193 16.45 -7.42 2.50
C ALA A 193 16.06 -5.95 2.22
N ASP A 194 14.98 -5.48 2.85
CA ASP A 194 14.37 -4.18 2.55
C ASP A 194 14.76 -3.10 3.58
N GLY A 195 15.35 -3.52 4.70
CA GLY A 195 15.75 -2.64 5.79
C GLY A 195 14.67 -2.44 6.87
N LEU A 196 15.12 -2.01 8.05
CA LEU A 196 14.22 -1.74 9.18
C LEU A 196 13.23 -0.61 8.90
N GLN A 197 13.61 0.35 8.08
CA GLN A 197 12.75 1.48 7.74
C GLN A 197 11.54 1.02 6.92
N ALA A 198 11.72 0.15 5.94
CA ALA A 198 10.62 -0.41 5.15
C ALA A 198 9.58 -1.13 6.01
N VAL A 199 10.04 -1.88 7.05
CA VAL A 199 9.14 -2.50 8.03
C VAL A 199 8.35 -1.44 8.83
N GLN A 200 8.98 -0.31 9.20
CA GLN A 200 8.29 0.76 9.91
C GLN A 200 7.28 1.48 9.02
N ASP A 201 7.65 1.75 7.77
CA ASP A 201 6.77 2.41 6.79
C ASP A 201 5.53 1.56 6.52
N ALA A 202 5.66 0.26 6.35
CA ALA A 202 4.53 -0.66 6.22
C ALA A 202 3.61 -0.67 7.46
N LYS A 203 4.17 -0.59 8.66
CA LYS A 203 3.37 -0.48 9.90
C LYS A 203 2.61 0.84 9.97
N LEU A 204 3.27 1.95 9.59
CA LEU A 204 2.65 3.29 9.59
C LEU A 204 1.54 3.35 8.55
N PHE A 205 1.79 2.86 7.34
CA PHE A 205 0.79 2.77 6.28
C PHE A 205 -0.43 1.96 6.72
N ALA A 206 -0.23 0.76 7.25
CA ALA A 206 -1.33 -0.09 7.72
C ALA A 206 -2.15 0.56 8.85
N ARG A 207 -1.51 1.34 9.72
CA ARG A 207 -2.21 2.11 10.78
C ARG A 207 -3.04 3.23 10.17
N ALA A 208 -2.49 3.98 9.21
CA ALA A 208 -3.22 5.04 8.50
C ALA A 208 -4.43 4.46 7.78
N LEU A 209 -4.25 3.37 7.02
CA LEU A 209 -5.33 2.70 6.31
C LEU A 209 -6.46 2.23 7.25
N ARG A 210 -6.11 1.62 8.38
CA ARG A 210 -7.10 1.21 9.39
C ARG A 210 -7.84 2.40 10.00
N ALA A 211 -7.15 3.51 10.24
CA ALA A 211 -7.76 4.71 10.79
C ALA A 211 -8.81 5.30 9.86
N VAL A 212 -8.51 5.41 8.57
CA VAL A 212 -9.45 5.89 7.54
C VAL A 212 -10.60 4.90 7.35
N ASN A 213 -10.31 3.60 7.23
CA ASN A 213 -11.32 2.55 7.03
C ASN A 213 -12.33 2.45 8.18
N THR A 214 -11.91 2.74 9.42
CA THR A 214 -12.81 2.73 10.59
C THR A 214 -13.52 4.05 10.83
N GLY A 215 -13.30 5.07 10.00
CA GLY A 215 -13.81 6.43 10.22
C GLY A 215 -13.19 7.11 11.46
N SER A 216 -12.15 6.52 12.04
CA SER A 216 -11.36 7.14 13.11
C SER A 216 -10.38 8.10 12.48
N ALA A 217 -10.64 9.41 12.57
CA ALA A 217 -9.65 10.41 12.21
C ALA A 217 -8.33 10.08 12.91
N ALA A 218 -7.23 10.07 12.15
CA ALA A 218 -5.91 9.87 12.74
C ALA A 218 -5.72 10.88 13.90
N PRO A 219 -5.19 10.46 15.06
CA PRO A 219 -4.98 11.37 16.17
C PRO A 219 -4.06 12.50 15.70
N SER A 220 -4.59 13.73 15.69
CA SER A 220 -3.78 14.93 15.44
C SER A 220 -2.60 14.94 16.38
N PRO A 221 -1.38 15.31 15.93
CA PRO A 221 -0.18 15.33 16.76
C PRO A 221 -0.23 16.32 17.94
N HIS A 222 -1.36 17.00 18.14
CA HIS A 222 -1.63 17.95 19.23
C HIS A 222 -2.78 17.52 20.15
N GLY A 223 -3.00 16.23 20.36
CA GLY A 223 -3.99 15.73 21.31
C GLY A 223 -3.53 15.87 22.75
N GLY A 224 -4.17 16.76 23.51
CA GLY A 224 -4.09 16.80 24.98
C GLY A 224 -4.61 15.49 25.60
N PRO A 225 -4.40 15.26 26.92
CA PRO A 225 -4.67 13.99 27.57
C PRO A 225 -6.16 13.60 27.45
N LEU A 226 -6.41 12.35 27.02
CA LEU A 226 -7.73 11.75 26.92
C LEU A 226 -8.42 11.77 28.29
N ALA A 227 -9.62 12.34 28.36
CA ALA A 227 -10.45 12.28 29.54
C ALA A 227 -10.81 10.80 29.84
N PRO A 228 -10.79 10.37 31.12
CA PRO A 228 -11.10 8.99 31.48
C PRO A 228 -12.55 8.64 31.12
N PRO A 229 -12.83 7.40 30.72
CA PRO A 229 -14.18 6.96 30.36
C PRO A 229 -15.12 7.08 31.57
N ARG A 230 -16.29 7.68 31.35
CA ARG A 230 -17.34 7.78 32.38
C ARG A 230 -17.86 6.40 32.74
N PRO A 231 -18.02 6.07 34.05
CA PRO A 231 -18.58 4.78 34.44
C PRO A 231 -20.04 4.68 33.98
N ARG A 232 -20.37 3.58 33.30
CA ARG A 232 -21.75 3.23 32.97
C ARG A 232 -22.45 2.82 34.25
N THR A 233 -23.39 3.61 34.76
CA THR A 233 -24.31 3.22 35.82
C THR A 233 -25.32 2.23 35.22
N GLY A 234 -25.08 0.95 35.42
CA GLY A 234 -26.02 -0.10 35.09
C GLY A 234 -27.14 -0.10 36.11
N VAL A 235 -28.37 0.25 35.68
CA VAL A 235 -29.57 0.04 36.46
C VAL A 235 -30.00 -1.41 36.31
N PHE A 236 -29.58 -2.27 37.24
CA PHE A 236 -30.18 -3.60 37.38
C PHE A 236 -31.50 -3.45 38.15
N GLY A 237 -32.62 -3.45 37.45
CA GLY A 237 -33.96 -3.55 37.99
C GLY A 237 -34.25 -5.00 38.44
N ASN A 238 -34.18 -5.22 39.73
CA ASN A 238 -34.58 -6.49 40.38
C ASN A 238 -36.09 -6.53 40.47
N ARG A 239 -36.80 -7.32 39.62
CA ARG A 239 -38.23 -7.67 39.82
C ARG A 239 -38.31 -9.03 40.46
N LEU A 240 -38.49 -9.03 41.78
CA LEU A 240 -38.99 -10.17 42.54
C LEU A 240 -40.50 -10.33 42.26
N SER A 241 -40.87 -11.42 41.59
CA SER A 241 -42.28 -11.84 41.50
C SER A 241 -42.68 -12.59 42.75
N ARG A 242 -43.68 -12.04 43.45
CA ARG A 242 -44.39 -12.67 44.56
C ARG A 242 -45.20 -13.88 44.07
N GLY A 243 -45.02 -15.00 44.76
CA GLY A 243 -45.87 -16.17 44.62
C GLY A 243 -47.29 -15.93 45.12
N HIS A 244 -48.22 -16.62 44.50
CA HIS A 244 -49.58 -16.80 45.05
C HIS A 244 -49.80 -18.29 45.30
N GLN A 245 -50.00 -18.57 46.58
CA GLN A 245 -50.65 -19.83 47.07
C GLN A 245 -52.12 -19.75 46.76
N ARG A 246 -52.66 -20.76 46.15
CA ARG A 246 -53.80 -21.59 46.59
C ARG A 246 -53.94 -22.83 45.70
#